data_72045fbdb3f0c579bc9f89f5d24b011b
#
_entry.id   72045fbdb3f0c579bc9f89f5d24b011b
#
_cell.length_a   1.000
_cell.length_b   1.000
_cell.length_c   1.000
_cell.angle_alpha   90.00
_cell.angle_beta   90.00
_cell.angle_gamma   90.00
#
_symmetry.space_group_name_H-M   'P 1'
#
loop_
_entity.id
_entity.type
_entity.pdbx_description
1 polymer ?
#
loop_
_entity_poly.entity_id
_entity_poly.type
_entity_poly.pdbx_seq_one_letter_code
_entity_poly.pdbx_strand_id
1 'polypeptide(L)'
;MKNVLTILFFYFISSSVHAASPLSESDLRKLTQQFIEAKNQRQQPDSNEEDIDYFLSFLADEFKDEHVKFNVTITSKDELRYGMIAKLEDKIYFSNVEILEIMIGSNVAFVKFKEHAKGQPSHMDKPFEYTAINIMSLEFNDLGKIKHIRRHHGL
;
A
#
# COMPACT_ATOMS: atom_id res chain seq x y z
N MET A 1 55.06 -12.94 48.43
CA MET A 1 54.48 -12.28 47.20
C MET A 1 53.45 -13.20 46.69
N LYS A 2 52.11 -12.88 46.80
CA LYS A 2 51.00 -13.69 46.35
C LYS A 2 50.47 -13.04 45.08
N ASN A 3 50.61 -13.71 43.94
CA ASN A 3 50.04 -13.25 42.66
C ASN A 3 48.54 -13.62 42.61
N VAL A 4 47.68 -12.62 42.60
CA VAL A 4 46.24 -12.77 42.38
C VAL A 4 46.00 -12.67 40.88
N LEU A 5 45.63 -13.80 40.25
CA LEU A 5 45.25 -13.89 38.86
C LEU A 5 43.76 -13.52 38.74
N THR A 6 43.45 -12.31 38.24
CA THR A 6 42.10 -11.87 38.00
C THR A 6 41.64 -12.41 36.63
N ILE A 7 40.74 -13.39 36.63
CA ILE A 7 40.12 -13.92 35.41
C ILE A 7 38.92 -13.03 35.09
N LEU A 8 39.02 -12.26 34.01
CA LEU A 8 37.90 -11.47 33.44
C LEU A 8 37.02 -12.40 32.62
N PHE A 9 35.81 -12.70 33.10
CA PHE A 9 34.80 -13.41 32.36
C PHE A 9 34.09 -12.42 31.42
N PHE A 10 34.36 -12.50 30.11
CA PHE A 10 33.57 -11.82 29.08
C PHE A 10 32.27 -12.59 28.86
N TYR A 11 31.15 -12.06 29.35
CA TYR A 11 29.82 -12.54 28.97
C TYR A 11 29.51 -12.02 27.57
N PHE A 12 29.61 -12.90 26.60
CA PHE A 12 29.01 -12.64 25.25
C PHE A 12 27.49 -12.78 25.37
N ILE A 13 26.79 -11.64 25.42
CA ILE A 13 25.33 -11.60 25.25
C ILE A 13 25.06 -11.81 23.75
N SER A 14 24.78 -13.04 23.36
CA SER A 14 24.29 -13.37 22.02
C SER A 14 22.86 -12.85 21.88
N SER A 15 22.71 -11.65 21.37
CA SER A 15 21.42 -11.13 20.95
C SER A 15 20.95 -11.98 19.74
N SER A 16 20.01 -12.89 19.99
CA SER A 16 19.33 -13.62 18.90
C SER A 16 18.53 -12.59 18.10
N VAL A 17 19.06 -12.15 16.97
CA VAL A 17 18.28 -11.44 15.98
C VAL A 17 17.27 -12.44 15.43
N HIS A 18 16.02 -12.39 15.91
CA HIS A 18 14.93 -13.11 15.31
C HIS A 18 14.72 -12.49 13.93
N ALA A 19 15.19 -13.16 12.90
CA ALA A 19 14.78 -12.85 11.53
C ALA A 19 13.26 -13.08 11.47
N ALA A 20 12.50 -12.04 11.08
CA ALA A 20 11.08 -12.17 10.86
C ALA A 20 10.85 -13.29 9.84
N SER A 21 9.93 -14.22 10.14
CA SER A 21 9.56 -15.25 9.16
C SER A 21 8.97 -14.58 7.92
N PRO A 22 9.33 -15.03 6.72
CA PRO A 22 8.76 -14.47 5.50
C PRO A 22 7.23 -14.60 5.54
N LEU A 23 6.53 -13.59 5.01
CA LEU A 23 5.07 -13.58 4.91
C LEU A 23 4.59 -14.81 4.11
N SER A 24 3.57 -15.48 4.60
CA SER A 24 2.97 -16.60 3.89
C SER A 24 2.16 -16.12 2.66
N GLU A 25 1.88 -17.01 1.72
CA GLU A 25 0.99 -16.69 0.59
C GLU A 25 -0.38 -16.19 1.08
N SER A 26 -0.92 -16.79 2.13
CA SER A 26 -2.21 -16.41 2.69
C SER A 26 -2.17 -15.02 3.30
N ASP A 27 -1.07 -14.62 3.95
CA ASP A 27 -0.89 -13.29 4.51
C ASP A 27 -0.81 -12.23 3.41
N LEU A 28 0.01 -12.49 2.38
CA LEU A 28 0.14 -11.60 1.22
C LEU A 28 -1.19 -11.41 0.49
N ARG A 29 -1.96 -12.48 0.33
CA ARG A 29 -3.28 -12.44 -0.29
C ARG A 29 -4.26 -11.59 0.54
N LYS A 30 -4.30 -11.80 1.85
CA LYS A 30 -5.14 -11.02 2.77
C LYS A 30 -4.75 -9.55 2.79
N LEU A 31 -3.46 -9.23 2.91
CA LEU A 31 -2.97 -7.86 2.88
C LEU A 31 -3.30 -7.15 1.56
N THR A 32 -3.20 -7.87 0.44
CA THR A 32 -3.58 -7.35 -0.89
C THR A 32 -5.07 -7.02 -0.95
N GLN A 33 -5.93 -7.92 -0.47
CA GLN A 33 -7.38 -7.69 -0.42
C GLN A 33 -7.72 -6.46 0.43
N GLN A 34 -7.19 -6.39 1.64
CA GLN A 34 -7.38 -5.25 2.55
C GLN A 34 -6.89 -3.92 1.95
N PHE A 35 -5.77 -3.93 1.25
CA PHE A 35 -5.26 -2.74 0.57
C PHE A 35 -6.21 -2.27 -0.55
N ILE A 36 -6.74 -3.19 -1.36
CA ILE A 36 -7.69 -2.85 -2.43
C ILE A 36 -9.03 -2.39 -1.84
N GLU A 37 -9.49 -2.97 -0.73
CA GLU A 37 -10.66 -2.51 0.01
C GLU A 37 -10.46 -1.09 0.54
N ALA A 38 -9.33 -0.80 1.19
CA ALA A 38 -8.98 0.54 1.67
C ALA A 38 -8.86 1.54 0.51
N LYS A 39 -8.31 1.11 -0.66
CA LYS A 39 -8.30 1.93 -1.87
C LYS A 39 -9.73 2.29 -2.30
N ASN A 40 -10.66 1.35 -2.26
CA ASN A 40 -12.04 1.59 -2.63
C ASN A 40 -12.76 2.49 -1.60
N GLN A 41 -12.54 2.23 -0.30
CA GLN A 41 -13.18 2.96 0.79
C GLN A 41 -12.89 4.47 0.72
N ARG A 42 -11.62 4.86 0.51
CA ARG A 42 -11.25 6.27 0.38
C ARG A 42 -11.78 6.98 -0.90
N GLN A 43 -12.54 6.29 -1.71
CA GLN A 43 -13.15 6.80 -2.96
C GLN A 43 -14.68 6.69 -2.92
N GLN A 44 -15.28 6.52 -1.74
CA GLN A 44 -16.73 6.50 -1.56
C GLN A 44 -17.30 7.93 -1.42
N PRO A 45 -18.60 8.13 -1.65
CA PRO A 45 -19.27 9.44 -1.49
C PRO A 45 -19.12 10.06 -0.10
N ASP A 46 -18.96 9.24 0.91
CA ASP A 46 -18.85 9.61 2.34
C ASP A 46 -17.43 9.45 2.89
N SER A 47 -16.45 9.26 2.01
CA SER A 47 -15.05 9.11 2.42
C SER A 47 -14.52 10.39 3.09
N ASN A 48 -13.61 10.20 4.01
CA ASN A 48 -13.04 11.24 4.85
C ASN A 48 -11.53 11.04 5.06
N GLU A 49 -10.90 11.89 5.88
CA GLU A 49 -9.46 11.81 6.14
C GLU A 49 -9.05 10.51 6.84
N GLU A 50 -9.91 9.92 7.68
CA GLU A 50 -9.61 8.66 8.38
C GLU A 50 -9.48 7.50 7.38
N ASP A 51 -10.31 7.46 6.32
CA ASP A 51 -10.22 6.48 5.25
C ASP A 51 -8.91 6.64 4.45
N ILE A 52 -8.47 7.88 4.25
CA ILE A 52 -7.18 8.18 3.62
C ILE A 52 -6.04 7.69 4.52
N ASP A 53 -6.06 8.00 5.80
CA ASP A 53 -5.02 7.59 6.75
C ASP A 53 -4.98 6.07 6.91
N TYR A 54 -6.13 5.39 6.91
CA TYR A 54 -6.21 3.94 6.89
C TYR A 54 -5.54 3.36 5.63
N PHE A 55 -5.83 3.91 4.44
CA PHE A 55 -5.15 3.49 3.21
C PHE A 55 -3.64 3.70 3.29
N LEU A 56 -3.17 4.85 3.77
CA LEU A 56 -1.75 5.16 3.92
C LEU A 56 -1.05 4.27 4.95
N SER A 57 -1.78 3.71 5.90
CA SER A 57 -1.23 2.81 6.92
C SER A 57 -0.68 1.50 6.34
N PHE A 58 -1.10 1.10 5.15
CA PHE A 58 -0.56 -0.07 4.44
C PHE A 58 0.84 0.18 3.85
N LEU A 59 1.24 1.45 3.66
CA LEU A 59 2.51 1.80 3.04
C LEU A 59 3.65 1.75 4.06
N ALA A 60 4.83 1.30 3.63
CA ALA A 60 6.07 1.45 4.38
C ALA A 60 6.45 2.93 4.50
N ASP A 61 7.31 3.29 5.47
CA ASP A 61 7.78 4.68 5.59
C ASP A 61 8.58 5.10 4.36
N GLU A 62 9.43 4.20 3.88
CA GLU A 62 10.09 4.34 2.58
C GLU A 62 9.30 3.53 1.55
N PHE A 63 8.43 4.18 0.82
CA PHE A 63 7.64 3.54 -0.25
C PHE A 63 7.84 4.25 -1.58
N LYS A 64 7.44 3.56 -2.66
CA LYS A 64 7.42 4.08 -4.03
C LYS A 64 6.10 3.69 -4.70
N ASP A 65 5.39 4.66 -5.26
CA ASP A 65 4.17 4.43 -6.06
C ASP A 65 4.41 4.92 -7.49
N GLU A 66 4.51 4.01 -8.43
CA GLU A 66 4.79 4.27 -9.84
C GLU A 66 3.53 4.13 -10.69
N HIS A 67 3.16 5.18 -11.39
CA HIS A 67 2.15 5.18 -12.44
C HIS A 67 2.83 5.04 -13.80
N VAL A 68 3.04 3.83 -14.27
CA VAL A 68 3.84 3.53 -15.47
C VAL A 68 3.35 4.29 -16.69
N LYS A 69 2.03 4.33 -16.93
CA LYS A 69 1.43 5.00 -18.08
C LYS A 69 1.71 6.51 -18.14
N PHE A 70 1.82 7.15 -16.97
CA PHE A 70 1.95 8.60 -16.87
C PHE A 70 3.37 9.05 -16.52
N ASN A 71 4.29 8.10 -16.33
CA ASN A 71 5.66 8.35 -15.88
C ASN A 71 5.72 9.20 -14.60
N VAL A 72 4.80 8.92 -13.65
CA VAL A 72 4.73 9.60 -12.36
C VAL A 72 5.20 8.65 -11.27
N THR A 73 6.02 9.15 -10.37
CA THR A 73 6.50 8.42 -9.18
C THR A 73 6.29 9.28 -7.95
N ILE A 74 5.67 8.71 -6.92
CA ILE A 74 5.42 9.34 -5.63
C ILE A 74 6.17 8.55 -4.56
N THR A 75 6.92 9.24 -3.70
CA THR A 75 7.71 8.64 -2.61
C THR A 75 7.44 9.28 -1.24
N SER A 76 6.63 10.33 -1.19
CA SER A 76 6.26 11.02 0.05
C SER A 76 4.82 10.68 0.45
N LYS A 77 4.62 10.16 1.68
CA LYS A 77 3.28 9.93 2.24
C LYS A 77 2.52 11.25 2.43
N ASP A 78 3.21 12.32 2.83
CA ASP A 78 2.60 13.62 3.04
C ASP A 78 2.09 14.22 1.72
N GLU A 79 2.89 14.13 0.65
CA GLU A 79 2.47 14.54 -0.68
C GLU A 79 1.26 13.73 -1.17
N LEU A 80 1.30 12.41 -0.98
CA LEU A 80 0.21 11.52 -1.35
C LEU A 80 -1.06 11.83 -0.55
N ARG A 81 -0.92 12.02 0.78
CA ARG A 81 -2.02 12.41 1.68
C ARG A 81 -2.65 13.73 1.25
N TYR A 82 -1.81 14.76 1.04
CA TYR A 82 -2.28 16.07 0.60
C TYR A 82 -3.08 15.99 -0.70
N GLY A 83 -2.56 15.26 -1.70
CA GLY A 83 -3.26 15.06 -2.97
C GLY A 83 -4.57 14.28 -2.84
N MET A 84 -4.68 13.36 -1.86
CA MET A 84 -5.93 12.64 -1.59
C MET A 84 -6.96 13.50 -0.86
N ILE A 85 -6.54 14.31 0.12
CA ILE A 85 -7.42 15.25 0.84
C ILE A 85 -8.01 16.27 -0.14
N ALA A 86 -7.20 16.82 -1.04
CA ALA A 86 -7.70 17.73 -2.06
C ALA A 86 -8.80 17.12 -2.94
N LYS A 87 -8.81 15.81 -3.11
CA LYS A 87 -9.87 15.09 -3.86
C LYS A 87 -11.15 14.83 -3.05
N LEU A 88 -11.17 15.09 -1.77
CA LEU A 88 -12.43 15.04 -0.99
C LEU A 88 -13.40 16.16 -1.40
N GLU A 89 -12.92 17.20 -2.09
CA GLU A 89 -13.77 18.23 -2.69
C GLU A 89 -14.50 17.75 -3.97
N ASP A 90 -14.03 16.63 -4.57
CA ASP A 90 -14.68 16.04 -5.74
C ASP A 90 -15.99 15.38 -5.33
N LYS A 91 -17.03 15.55 -6.14
CA LYS A 91 -18.30 14.87 -5.89
C LYS A 91 -18.22 13.43 -6.41
N ILE A 92 -18.14 12.48 -5.52
CA ILE A 92 -18.23 11.06 -5.87
C ILE A 92 -19.69 10.62 -5.77
N TYR A 93 -20.19 9.93 -6.79
CA TYR A 93 -21.52 9.33 -6.80
C TYR A 93 -21.48 7.87 -6.37
N PHE A 94 -20.49 7.15 -6.86
CA PHE A 94 -20.15 5.79 -6.42
C PHE A 94 -18.75 5.41 -6.91
N SER A 95 -18.12 4.45 -6.22
CA SER A 95 -16.93 3.74 -6.65
C SER A 95 -17.05 2.28 -6.26
N ASN A 96 -16.92 1.38 -7.23
CA ASN A 96 -16.95 -0.06 -7.03
C ASN A 96 -15.66 -0.68 -7.55
N VAL A 97 -14.99 -1.45 -6.72
CA VAL A 97 -13.80 -2.20 -7.09
C VAL A 97 -14.07 -3.69 -6.89
N GLU A 98 -13.90 -4.46 -7.96
CA GLU A 98 -14.01 -5.91 -7.97
C GLU A 98 -12.65 -6.53 -8.24
N ILE A 99 -12.14 -7.32 -7.30
CA ILE A 99 -10.91 -8.08 -7.51
C ILE A 99 -11.21 -9.26 -8.43
N LEU A 100 -10.54 -9.30 -9.58
CA LEU A 100 -10.70 -10.36 -10.57
C LEU A 100 -9.69 -11.49 -10.35
N GLU A 101 -8.45 -11.16 -9.96
CA GLU A 101 -7.37 -12.12 -9.79
C GLU A 101 -6.29 -11.59 -8.86
N ILE A 102 -5.72 -12.47 -8.04
CA ILE A 102 -4.50 -12.20 -7.25
C ILE A 102 -3.53 -13.36 -7.48
N MET A 103 -2.35 -13.03 -7.99
CA MET A 103 -1.19 -13.93 -8.04
C MET A 103 -0.18 -13.52 -6.98
N ILE A 104 0.39 -14.49 -6.27
CA ILE A 104 1.38 -14.26 -5.22
C ILE A 104 2.72 -14.83 -5.66
N GLY A 105 3.77 -14.04 -5.48
CA GLY A 105 5.17 -14.43 -5.60
C GLY A 105 5.90 -14.22 -4.27
N SER A 106 7.22 -14.30 -4.27
CA SER A 106 8.02 -14.03 -3.09
C SER A 106 7.90 -12.54 -2.71
N ASN A 107 7.24 -12.23 -1.60
CA ASN A 107 7.01 -10.88 -1.09
C ASN A 107 6.30 -9.92 -2.08
N VAL A 108 5.65 -10.43 -3.12
CA VAL A 108 4.96 -9.63 -4.12
C VAL A 108 3.58 -10.21 -4.43
N ALA A 109 2.59 -9.34 -4.58
CA ALA A 109 1.29 -9.66 -5.13
C ALA A 109 1.06 -8.90 -6.43
N PHE A 110 0.53 -9.60 -7.43
CA PHE A 110 -0.06 -8.99 -8.62
C PHE A 110 -1.57 -9.07 -8.48
N VAL A 111 -2.24 -7.94 -8.55
CA VAL A 111 -3.69 -7.87 -8.46
C VAL A 111 -4.27 -7.27 -9.74
N LYS A 112 -5.25 -7.99 -10.32
CA LYS A 112 -6.08 -7.51 -11.42
C LYS A 112 -7.45 -7.20 -10.85
N PHE A 113 -7.94 -6.00 -11.06
CA PHE A 113 -9.23 -5.57 -10.57
C PHE A 113 -9.96 -4.70 -11.59
N LYS A 114 -11.28 -4.75 -11.54
CA LYS A 114 -12.18 -3.88 -12.29
C LYS A 114 -12.61 -2.74 -11.39
N GLU A 115 -12.51 -1.53 -11.90
CA GLU A 115 -12.99 -0.33 -11.22
C GLU A 115 -14.11 0.28 -12.08
N HIS A 116 -15.27 0.50 -11.46
CA HIS A 116 -16.40 1.20 -12.05
C HIS A 116 -16.78 2.35 -11.13
N ALA A 117 -16.61 3.56 -11.58
CA ALA A 117 -16.84 4.75 -10.78
C ALA A 117 -17.51 5.86 -11.57
N LYS A 118 -18.26 6.68 -10.83
CA LYS A 118 -18.87 7.91 -11.32
C LYS A 118 -18.59 9.04 -10.35
N GLY A 119 -18.10 10.15 -10.88
CA GLY A 119 -17.79 11.33 -10.10
C GLY A 119 -17.80 12.58 -10.94
N GLN A 120 -17.67 13.70 -10.27
CA GLN A 120 -17.49 15.01 -10.88
C GLN A 120 -16.34 15.70 -10.16
N PRO A 121 -15.14 15.71 -10.76
CA PRO A 121 -14.02 16.49 -10.22
C PRO A 121 -14.41 17.96 -10.04
N SER A 122 -13.90 18.59 -9.01
CA SER A 122 -14.24 20.00 -8.64
C SER A 122 -13.96 21.01 -9.76
N HIS A 123 -13.04 20.69 -10.67
CA HIS A 123 -12.69 21.51 -11.83
C HIS A 123 -13.50 21.21 -13.10
N MET A 124 -14.47 20.28 -13.04
CA MET A 124 -15.28 19.87 -14.19
C MET A 124 -16.76 20.26 -14.01
N ASP A 125 -17.38 20.76 -15.08
CA ASP A 125 -18.79 21.15 -15.07
C ASP A 125 -19.77 19.96 -15.13
N LYS A 126 -19.31 18.79 -15.56
CA LYS A 126 -20.15 17.61 -15.77
C LYS A 126 -19.54 16.37 -15.12
N PRO A 127 -20.39 15.50 -14.56
CA PRO A 127 -19.93 14.21 -14.09
C PRO A 127 -19.46 13.34 -15.26
N PHE A 128 -18.50 12.48 -14.98
CA PHE A 128 -18.13 11.42 -15.90
C PHE A 128 -18.18 10.06 -15.19
N GLU A 129 -18.41 9.03 -15.97
CA GLU A 129 -18.49 7.64 -15.52
C GLU A 129 -17.53 6.80 -16.35
N TYR A 130 -16.82 5.88 -15.70
CA TYR A 130 -15.87 5.01 -16.37
C TYR A 130 -15.86 3.61 -15.79
N THR A 131 -15.45 2.68 -16.62
CA THR A 131 -15.07 1.33 -16.22
C THR A 131 -13.69 1.03 -16.76
N ALA A 132 -12.79 0.56 -15.90
CA ALA A 132 -11.43 0.20 -16.28
C ALA A 132 -11.01 -1.11 -15.60
N ILE A 133 -10.22 -1.91 -16.32
CA ILE A 133 -9.49 -3.04 -15.72
C ILE A 133 -8.08 -2.57 -15.43
N ASN A 134 -7.65 -2.70 -14.20
CA ASN A 134 -6.35 -2.28 -13.74
C ASN A 134 -5.52 -3.48 -13.28
N ILE A 135 -4.22 -3.41 -13.50
CA ILE A 135 -3.24 -4.36 -13.00
C ILE A 135 -2.23 -3.60 -12.16
N MET A 136 -1.94 -4.13 -10.98
CA MET A 136 -1.02 -3.52 -10.03
C MET A 136 -0.13 -4.60 -9.43
N SER A 137 1.15 -4.31 -9.24
CA SER A 137 2.03 -5.10 -8.38
C SER A 137 2.28 -4.37 -7.07
N LEU A 138 2.25 -5.13 -5.97
CA LEU A 138 2.46 -4.69 -4.60
C LEU A 138 3.64 -5.48 -4.04
N GLU A 139 4.75 -4.82 -3.75
CA GLU A 139 5.90 -5.45 -3.11
C GLU A 139 5.91 -5.10 -1.62
N PHE A 140 5.95 -6.14 -0.78
CA PHE A 140 5.87 -6.03 0.67
C PHE A 140 7.25 -6.13 1.32
N ASN A 141 7.43 -5.44 2.45
CA ASN A 141 8.54 -5.69 3.35
C ASN A 141 8.18 -6.79 4.37
N ASP A 142 9.14 -7.17 5.22
CA ASP A 142 8.98 -8.24 6.21
C ASP A 142 7.94 -7.91 7.31
N LEU A 143 7.52 -6.64 7.43
CA LEU A 143 6.46 -6.18 8.33
C LEU A 143 5.07 -6.18 7.68
N GLY A 144 4.93 -6.65 6.45
CA GLY A 144 3.67 -6.63 5.71
C GLY A 144 3.26 -5.24 5.20
N LYS A 145 4.19 -4.28 5.19
CA LYS A 145 3.95 -2.97 4.60
C LYS A 145 4.37 -2.95 3.15
N ILE A 146 3.61 -2.24 2.33
CA ILE A 146 3.90 -2.10 0.90
C ILE A 146 5.03 -1.07 0.73
N LYS A 147 6.16 -1.53 0.22
CA LYS A 147 7.31 -0.68 -0.09
C LYS A 147 7.35 -0.23 -1.55
N HIS A 148 6.66 -0.95 -2.45
CA HIS A 148 6.57 -0.56 -3.85
C HIS A 148 5.20 -0.92 -4.43
N ILE A 149 4.53 0.07 -4.99
CA ILE A 149 3.33 -0.08 -5.80
C ILE A 149 3.72 0.23 -7.24
N ARG A 150 3.37 -0.64 -8.17
CA ARG A 150 3.52 -0.35 -9.59
C ARG A 150 2.20 -0.54 -10.30
N ARG A 151 1.66 0.57 -10.82
CA ARG A 151 0.36 0.63 -11.50
C ARG A 151 0.58 0.48 -13.00
N HIS A 152 0.23 -0.69 -13.54
CA HIS A 152 0.44 -1.00 -14.96
C HIS A 152 -0.68 -0.46 -15.85
N HIS A 153 -1.82 -0.10 -15.23
CA HIS A 153 -3.06 0.24 -15.93
C HIS A 153 -3.46 -0.86 -16.92
N GLY A 154 -4.75 -1.20 -16.96
CA GLY A 154 -5.24 -2.22 -17.88
C GLY A 154 -5.46 -1.69 -19.29
N LEU A 155 -5.91 -2.57 -20.14
CA LEU A 155 -6.32 -2.31 -21.53
C LEU A 155 -7.72 -1.72 -21.56
#